data_90004d232e8452d88b66006597f34e78
#
_entry.id   90004d232e8452d88b66006597f34e78
#
_cell.length_a   1.000
_cell.length_b   1.000
_cell.length_c   1.000
_cell.angle_alpha   90.00
_cell.angle_beta   90.00
_cell.angle_gamma   90.00
#
_symmetry.space_group_name_H-M   'P 1'
#
loop_
_entity.id
_entity.type
_entity.pdbx_description
1 polymer ?
#
loop_
_entity_poly.entity_id
_entity_poly.type
_entity_poly.pdbx_seq_one_letter_code
_entity_poly.pdbx_strand_id
1 'polypeptide(L)'
;MTLPPAFFVGANLPWIRYGGDFGANAWAPAGLSQHSEPDRIASLFETLRAHGITTIRWFFLCDGRAGVRFGADGFPDGLDDVVFRDVDTALSWAERAGLGVLPVLLDFHWCMPARTVNGVQLGGRRLVLSRPSGRQRLIETVIAPLFERYGRDSRVHGWDLINEPEWVTLGVGTWNARKSILRPAMRSYIRDAAACAHARVVQPVTVGSASSRWLGLVKGLGLDFYQPHWYDSFESRAPLAMPVEAMRCDRPLVLGEFPTRGSARAPDVVIEMARAAGYQGAMFWSVLADDPATDFECAREALAAGVRRT
;
A
#
# COMPACT_ATOMS: atom_id res chain seq x y z
N MET A 1 12.47 12.20 -5.42
CA MET A 1 12.00 13.14 -4.37
C MET A 1 12.28 12.56 -3.01
N THR A 2 12.52 13.40 -2.02
CA THR A 2 12.60 12.99 -0.63
C THR A 2 11.21 13.09 0.02
N LEU A 3 10.98 12.35 1.09
CA LEU A 3 9.80 12.54 1.95
C LEU A 3 9.69 14.00 2.41
N PRO A 4 8.49 14.50 2.76
CA PRO A 4 8.32 15.81 3.34
C PRO A 4 9.29 16.01 4.53
N PRO A 5 9.90 17.18 4.69
CA PRO A 5 10.85 17.41 5.79
C PRO A 5 10.17 17.45 7.16
N ALA A 6 8.88 17.76 7.20
CA ALA A 6 8.06 17.73 8.41
C ALA A 6 7.31 16.41 8.53
N PHE A 7 7.04 16.01 9.77
CA PHE A 7 6.20 14.83 10.05
C PHE A 7 4.82 15.01 9.42
N PHE A 8 4.37 14.03 8.64
CA PHE A 8 3.07 14.06 8.00
C PHE A 8 2.10 13.01 8.58
N VAL A 9 0.82 13.30 8.49
CA VAL A 9 -0.24 12.35 8.79
C VAL A 9 -0.96 11.98 7.50
N GLY A 10 -1.09 10.69 7.28
CA GLY A 10 -1.81 10.10 6.16
C GLY A 10 -2.90 9.14 6.62
N ALA A 11 -3.62 8.63 5.65
CA ALA A 11 -4.68 7.64 5.86
C ALA A 11 -4.55 6.49 4.87
N ASN A 12 -4.83 5.27 5.30
CA ASN A 12 -5.10 4.19 4.38
C ASN A 12 -6.55 4.29 3.89
N LEU A 13 -6.71 4.49 2.59
CA LEU A 13 -7.93 4.18 1.86
C LEU A 13 -7.63 2.94 1.03
N PRO A 14 -7.64 1.74 1.65
CA PRO A 14 -7.12 0.57 0.96
C PRO A 14 -7.94 0.24 -0.28
N TRP A 15 -9.25 0.49 -0.22
CA TRP A 15 -10.21 0.34 -1.32
C TRP A 15 -11.53 1.06 -1.01
N ILE A 16 -12.25 1.41 -2.05
CA ILE A 16 -13.69 1.69 -2.02
C ILE A 16 -14.44 0.37 -2.23
N ARG A 17 -13.93 -0.44 -3.19
CA ARG A 17 -14.35 -1.83 -3.43
C ARG A 17 -13.11 -2.70 -3.57
N TYR A 18 -12.88 -3.62 -2.63
CA TYR A 18 -11.66 -4.44 -2.61
C TYR A 18 -11.37 -5.10 -3.96
N GLY A 19 -10.22 -4.73 -4.55
CA GLY A 19 -9.77 -5.23 -5.85
C GLY A 19 -10.62 -4.83 -7.04
N GLY A 20 -11.60 -3.93 -6.87
CA GLY A 20 -12.51 -3.47 -7.92
C GLY A 20 -12.41 -1.97 -8.22
N ASP A 21 -11.48 -1.26 -7.60
CA ASP A 21 -11.31 0.19 -7.81
C ASP A 21 -10.59 0.48 -9.14
N PHE A 22 -9.65 -0.37 -9.54
CA PHE A 22 -8.81 -0.18 -10.71
C PHE A 22 -8.89 -1.38 -11.64
N GLY A 23 -9.54 -1.20 -12.80
CA GLY A 23 -9.67 -2.22 -13.82
C GLY A 23 -11.03 -2.92 -13.86
N ALA A 24 -11.20 -3.75 -14.89
CA ALA A 24 -12.41 -4.51 -15.15
C ALA A 24 -12.27 -5.97 -14.74
N ASN A 25 -13.41 -6.63 -14.47
CA ASN A 25 -13.54 -8.07 -14.36
C ASN A 25 -15.00 -8.50 -14.65
N ALA A 26 -15.33 -9.79 -14.48
CA ALA A 26 -16.69 -10.27 -14.73
C ALA A 26 -17.77 -9.66 -13.79
N TRP A 27 -17.38 -8.99 -12.71
CA TRP A 27 -18.32 -8.35 -11.79
C TRP A 27 -18.61 -6.90 -12.17
N ALA A 28 -17.64 -6.21 -12.80
CA ALA A 28 -17.79 -4.82 -13.19
C ALA A 28 -16.94 -4.49 -14.45
N PRO A 29 -17.49 -3.73 -15.40
CA PRO A 29 -16.79 -3.38 -16.64
C PRO A 29 -15.73 -2.29 -16.46
N ALA A 30 -15.68 -1.64 -15.32
CA ALA A 30 -14.67 -0.65 -14.90
C ALA A 30 -14.67 -0.48 -13.39
N GLY A 31 -13.61 0.15 -12.86
CA GLY A 31 -13.47 0.56 -11.47
C GLY A 31 -14.06 1.95 -11.21
N LEU A 32 -13.21 2.85 -10.73
CA LEU A 32 -13.59 4.20 -10.27
C LEU A 32 -14.17 5.08 -11.36
N SER A 33 -13.73 4.94 -12.60
CA SER A 33 -14.22 5.76 -13.72
C SER A 33 -15.71 5.59 -14.03
N GLN A 34 -16.34 4.53 -13.48
CA GLN A 34 -17.78 4.29 -13.55
C GLN A 34 -18.40 4.10 -12.14
N HIS A 35 -17.82 4.73 -11.14
CA HIS A 35 -18.34 4.64 -9.77
C HIS A 35 -19.68 5.39 -9.66
N SER A 36 -20.66 4.77 -8.99
CA SER A 36 -22.02 5.30 -8.89
C SER A 36 -22.17 6.48 -7.92
N GLU A 37 -21.22 6.67 -6.99
CA GLU A 37 -21.30 7.68 -5.92
C GLU A 37 -20.05 8.56 -5.85
N PRO A 38 -19.69 9.31 -6.91
CA PRO A 38 -18.48 10.13 -6.93
C PRO A 38 -18.52 11.25 -5.88
N ASP A 39 -19.68 11.83 -5.61
CA ASP A 39 -19.84 12.95 -4.65
C ASP A 39 -19.60 12.47 -3.21
N ARG A 40 -19.98 11.25 -2.87
CA ARG A 40 -19.69 10.65 -1.57
C ARG A 40 -18.19 10.53 -1.33
N ILE A 41 -17.44 10.12 -2.35
CA ILE A 41 -15.98 9.99 -2.27
C ILE A 41 -15.33 11.38 -2.20
N ALA A 42 -15.83 12.36 -2.96
CA ALA A 42 -15.36 13.73 -2.87
C ALA A 42 -15.53 14.29 -1.44
N SER A 43 -16.70 14.15 -0.85
CA SER A 43 -16.98 14.60 0.54
C SER A 43 -16.09 13.89 1.57
N LEU A 44 -15.78 12.60 1.36
CA LEU A 44 -14.84 11.85 2.20
C LEU A 44 -13.44 12.45 2.11
N PHE A 45 -12.96 12.79 0.92
CA PHE A 45 -11.64 13.36 0.71
C PHE A 45 -11.53 14.78 1.30
N GLU A 46 -12.56 15.59 1.17
CA GLU A 46 -12.65 16.89 1.83
C GLU A 46 -12.58 16.74 3.35
N THR A 47 -13.27 15.75 3.91
CA THR A 47 -13.21 15.43 5.34
C THR A 47 -11.80 15.05 5.76
N LEU A 48 -11.12 14.20 5.03
CA LEU A 48 -9.72 13.83 5.31
C LEU A 48 -8.82 15.07 5.30
N ARG A 49 -8.94 15.91 4.29
CA ARG A 49 -8.15 17.15 4.18
C ARG A 49 -8.40 18.12 5.33
N ALA A 50 -9.64 18.31 5.70
CA ALA A 50 -10.04 19.16 6.83
C ALA A 50 -9.44 18.70 8.18
N HIS A 51 -9.08 17.42 8.30
CA HIS A 51 -8.42 16.84 9.47
C HIS A 51 -6.88 16.73 9.31
N GLY A 52 -6.31 17.48 8.35
CA GLY A 52 -4.85 17.57 8.20
C GLY A 52 -4.20 16.40 7.44
N ILE A 53 -4.97 15.48 6.91
CA ILE A 53 -4.44 14.41 6.06
C ILE A 53 -3.92 15.01 4.76
N THR A 54 -2.75 14.57 4.34
CA THR A 54 -2.11 15.03 3.09
C THR A 54 -1.89 13.93 2.08
N THR A 55 -1.90 12.68 2.52
CA THR A 55 -1.59 11.52 1.69
C THR A 55 -2.57 10.39 1.99
N ILE A 56 -3.13 9.80 0.94
CA ILE A 56 -3.90 8.56 1.03
C ILE A 56 -3.10 7.42 0.40
N ARG A 57 -2.97 6.32 1.14
CA ARG A 57 -2.36 5.07 0.65
C ARG A 57 -3.47 4.19 0.10
N TRP A 58 -3.40 3.85 -1.21
CA TRP A 58 -4.50 3.21 -1.94
C TRP A 58 -4.02 1.98 -2.73
N PHE A 59 -4.69 0.85 -2.57
CA PHE A 59 -4.32 -0.42 -3.18
C PHE A 59 -4.83 -0.49 -4.62
N PHE A 60 -3.92 -0.58 -5.59
CA PHE A 60 -4.26 -0.55 -7.01
C PHE A 60 -4.67 -1.92 -7.53
N LEU A 61 -3.77 -2.89 -7.52
CA LEU A 61 -4.01 -4.18 -8.16
C LEU A 61 -4.37 -5.29 -7.16
N CYS A 62 -4.47 -4.96 -5.87
CA CYS A 62 -4.90 -5.83 -4.75
C CYS A 62 -4.39 -7.27 -4.89
N ASP A 63 -5.29 -8.23 -5.14
CA ASP A 63 -5.01 -9.67 -5.31
C ASP A 63 -5.03 -10.13 -6.78
N GLY A 64 -5.02 -9.18 -7.73
CA GLY A 64 -5.00 -9.47 -9.17
C GLY A 64 -6.32 -9.91 -9.77
N ARG A 65 -7.45 -9.58 -9.10
CA ARG A 65 -8.80 -9.89 -9.59
C ARG A 65 -9.28 -8.96 -10.69
N ALA A 66 -8.70 -7.77 -10.79
CA ALA A 66 -8.97 -6.78 -11.83
C ALA A 66 -7.67 -6.05 -12.21
N GLY A 67 -7.68 -5.34 -13.30
CA GLY A 67 -6.61 -4.45 -13.74
C GLY A 67 -5.47 -5.14 -14.48
N VAL A 68 -5.25 -6.43 -14.30
CA VAL A 68 -4.18 -7.18 -14.96
C VAL A 68 -4.75 -8.26 -15.87
N ARG A 69 -4.32 -8.26 -17.12
CA ARG A 69 -4.56 -9.37 -18.04
C ARG A 69 -3.50 -10.45 -17.83
N PHE A 70 -3.91 -11.70 -17.91
CA PHE A 70 -3.04 -12.87 -17.79
C PHE A 70 -3.11 -13.71 -19.05
N GLY A 71 -1.94 -14.10 -19.56
CA GLY A 71 -1.82 -15.03 -20.66
C GLY A 71 -2.26 -16.46 -20.28
N ALA A 72 -2.35 -17.34 -21.28
CA ALA A 72 -2.70 -18.75 -21.09
C ALA A 72 -1.71 -19.51 -20.19
N ASP A 73 -0.49 -19.03 -20.06
CA ASP A 73 0.55 -19.53 -19.16
C ASP A 73 0.40 -19.07 -17.70
N GLY A 74 -0.62 -18.23 -17.41
CA GLY A 74 -0.91 -17.69 -16.09
C GLY A 74 0.00 -16.55 -15.65
N PHE A 75 0.86 -16.03 -16.52
CA PHE A 75 1.69 -14.84 -16.25
C PHE A 75 1.03 -13.56 -16.78
N PRO A 76 1.37 -12.40 -16.19
CA PRO A 76 0.85 -11.11 -16.64
C PRO A 76 1.16 -10.85 -18.13
N ASP A 77 0.20 -10.26 -18.83
CA ASP A 77 0.28 -9.92 -20.25
C ASP A 77 -0.05 -8.44 -20.52
N GLY A 78 -0.27 -7.67 -19.49
CA GLY A 78 -0.51 -6.24 -19.52
C GLY A 78 -1.56 -5.78 -18.53
N LEU A 79 -1.78 -4.47 -18.52
CA LEU A 79 -2.91 -3.85 -17.86
C LEU A 79 -4.15 -3.95 -18.75
N ASP A 80 -5.34 -3.99 -18.14
CA ASP A 80 -6.56 -3.84 -18.94
C ASP A 80 -6.78 -2.38 -19.37
N ASP A 81 -7.70 -2.18 -20.33
CA ASP A 81 -7.84 -0.89 -21.03
C ASP A 81 -8.46 0.21 -20.12
N VAL A 82 -9.04 -0.14 -18.97
CA VAL A 82 -9.71 0.82 -18.09
C VAL A 82 -8.86 1.28 -16.91
N VAL A 83 -7.78 0.57 -16.57
CA VAL A 83 -6.91 0.88 -15.44
C VAL A 83 -6.45 2.34 -15.42
N PHE A 84 -5.97 2.84 -16.55
CA PHE A 84 -5.48 4.22 -16.60
C PHE A 84 -6.59 5.24 -16.38
N ARG A 85 -7.81 4.99 -16.87
CA ARG A 85 -8.97 5.87 -16.61
C ARG A 85 -9.35 5.87 -15.14
N ASP A 86 -9.30 4.72 -14.51
CA ASP A 86 -9.60 4.57 -13.09
C ASP A 86 -8.55 5.28 -12.23
N VAL A 87 -7.26 5.15 -12.57
CA VAL A 87 -6.16 5.88 -11.90
C VAL A 87 -6.28 7.38 -12.13
N ASP A 88 -6.54 7.84 -13.35
CA ASP A 88 -6.77 9.26 -13.66
C ASP A 88 -7.94 9.81 -12.83
N THR A 89 -9.01 9.03 -12.65
CA THR A 89 -10.17 9.38 -11.82
C THR A 89 -9.77 9.50 -10.34
N ALA A 90 -9.04 8.52 -9.79
CA ALA A 90 -8.56 8.55 -8.41
C ALA A 90 -7.69 9.76 -8.13
N LEU A 91 -6.71 10.01 -9.00
CA LEU A 91 -5.80 11.16 -8.88
C LEU A 91 -6.55 12.49 -9.00
N SER A 92 -7.54 12.60 -9.89
CA SER A 92 -8.37 13.80 -10.02
C SER A 92 -9.23 14.05 -8.77
N TRP A 93 -9.78 13.00 -8.16
CA TRP A 93 -10.55 13.15 -6.93
C TRP A 93 -9.65 13.59 -5.76
N ALA A 94 -8.48 12.99 -5.61
CA ALA A 94 -7.52 13.34 -4.58
C ALA A 94 -7.02 14.80 -4.73
N GLU A 95 -6.67 15.20 -5.96
CA GLU A 95 -6.18 16.54 -6.28
C GLU A 95 -7.21 17.63 -5.93
N ARG A 96 -8.49 17.42 -6.28
CA ARG A 96 -9.56 18.38 -5.94
C ARG A 96 -9.69 18.63 -4.44
N ALA A 97 -9.39 17.65 -3.62
CA ALA A 97 -9.36 17.78 -2.16
C ALA A 97 -7.99 18.24 -1.61
N GLY A 98 -6.97 18.41 -2.46
CA GLY A 98 -5.60 18.75 -2.03
C GLY A 98 -4.87 17.59 -1.35
N LEU A 99 -5.19 16.35 -1.74
CA LEU A 99 -4.55 15.12 -1.26
C LEU A 99 -3.61 14.56 -2.34
N GLY A 100 -2.54 13.90 -1.91
CA GLY A 100 -1.76 13.05 -2.80
C GLY A 100 -2.03 11.57 -2.57
N VAL A 101 -1.67 10.75 -3.53
CA VAL A 101 -1.88 9.30 -3.49
C VAL A 101 -0.55 8.58 -3.38
N LEU A 102 -0.47 7.59 -2.49
CA LEU A 102 0.59 6.59 -2.41
C LEU A 102 0.02 5.26 -2.93
N PRO A 103 0.17 4.94 -4.22
CA PRO A 103 -0.30 3.69 -4.78
C PRO A 103 0.42 2.49 -4.17
N VAL A 104 -0.35 1.49 -3.74
CA VAL A 104 0.14 0.15 -3.41
C VAL A 104 -0.10 -0.74 -4.62
N LEU A 105 0.97 -1.18 -5.28
CA LEU A 105 0.85 -1.90 -6.54
C LEU A 105 0.26 -3.30 -6.34
N LEU A 106 0.80 -4.08 -5.42
CA LEU A 106 0.36 -5.43 -5.11
C LEU A 106 0.04 -5.59 -3.63
N ASP A 107 -0.85 -6.52 -3.32
CA ASP A 107 -1.04 -7.01 -1.95
C ASP A 107 -0.52 -8.45 -1.84
N PHE A 108 -0.11 -8.90 -0.65
CA PHE A 108 0.33 -10.28 -0.44
C PHE A 108 -0.73 -11.31 -0.86
N HIS A 109 -2.00 -10.93 -0.93
CA HIS A 109 -3.10 -11.76 -1.42
C HIS A 109 -2.92 -12.22 -2.87
N TRP A 110 -2.09 -11.56 -3.67
CA TRP A 110 -1.66 -12.08 -4.98
C TRP A 110 -1.14 -13.52 -4.90
N CYS A 111 -0.42 -13.81 -3.82
CA CYS A 111 0.28 -15.08 -3.63
C CYS A 111 -0.51 -16.10 -2.81
N MET A 112 -1.63 -15.71 -2.22
CA MET A 112 -2.51 -16.62 -1.51
C MET A 112 -3.09 -17.68 -2.46
N PRO A 113 -3.54 -18.84 -1.96
CA PRO A 113 -4.14 -19.87 -2.81
C PRO A 113 -5.28 -19.33 -3.67
N ALA A 114 -5.31 -19.74 -4.93
CA ALA A 114 -6.36 -19.34 -5.86
C ALA A 114 -7.76 -19.72 -5.35
N ARG A 115 -8.70 -18.81 -5.51
CA ARG A 115 -10.12 -19.02 -5.29
C ARG A 115 -10.91 -18.37 -6.41
N THR A 116 -11.86 -19.06 -6.98
CA THR A 116 -12.77 -18.50 -8.00
C THR A 116 -14.12 -18.19 -7.36
N VAL A 117 -14.60 -16.97 -7.56
CA VAL A 117 -15.91 -16.51 -7.09
C VAL A 117 -16.62 -15.87 -8.27
N ASN A 118 -17.80 -16.38 -8.65
CA ASN A 118 -18.61 -15.88 -9.76
C ASN A 118 -17.78 -15.58 -11.03
N GLY A 119 -16.91 -16.52 -11.42
CA GLY A 119 -16.07 -16.42 -12.62
C GLY A 119 -14.80 -15.58 -12.48
N VAL A 120 -14.58 -14.92 -11.35
CA VAL A 120 -13.36 -14.10 -11.10
C VAL A 120 -12.38 -14.89 -10.23
N GLN A 121 -11.14 -14.99 -10.67
CA GLN A 121 -10.07 -15.59 -9.89
C GLN A 121 -9.47 -14.56 -8.92
N LEU A 122 -9.41 -14.93 -7.64
CA LEU A 122 -8.79 -14.20 -6.54
C LEU A 122 -7.45 -14.86 -6.18
N GLY A 123 -6.38 -14.10 -6.13
CA GLY A 123 -5.04 -14.62 -5.79
C GLY A 123 -4.54 -15.70 -6.75
N GLY A 124 -3.73 -16.64 -6.23
CA GLY A 124 -3.18 -17.76 -7.01
C GLY A 124 -2.00 -17.39 -7.88
N ARG A 125 -1.45 -16.17 -7.76
CA ARG A 125 -0.39 -15.61 -8.62
C ARG A 125 1.02 -15.81 -8.05
N ARG A 126 1.19 -16.69 -7.08
CA ARG A 126 2.48 -16.96 -6.43
C ARG A 126 3.62 -17.24 -7.41
N LEU A 127 3.35 -17.96 -8.50
CA LEU A 127 4.36 -18.29 -9.50
C LEU A 127 4.89 -17.05 -10.25
N VAL A 128 4.09 -15.98 -10.36
CA VAL A 128 4.52 -14.73 -10.96
C VAL A 128 5.72 -14.16 -10.18
N LEU A 129 5.65 -14.12 -8.85
CA LEU A 129 6.77 -13.61 -8.03
C LEU A 129 7.87 -14.65 -7.77
N SER A 130 7.54 -15.95 -7.80
CA SER A 130 8.50 -17.02 -7.55
C SER A 130 9.46 -17.26 -8.73
N ARG A 131 9.00 -17.08 -9.97
CA ARG A 131 9.80 -17.36 -11.18
C ARG A 131 10.43 -16.09 -11.76
N PRO A 132 11.70 -16.14 -12.19
CA PRO A 132 12.36 -14.97 -12.81
C PRO A 132 11.57 -14.40 -14.00
N SER A 133 11.12 -15.27 -14.92
CA SER A 133 10.32 -14.85 -16.09
C SER A 133 8.99 -14.21 -15.71
N GLY A 134 8.33 -14.71 -14.64
CA GLY A 134 7.08 -14.13 -14.14
C GLY A 134 7.29 -12.72 -13.57
N ARG A 135 8.35 -12.53 -12.77
CA ARG A 135 8.73 -11.20 -12.23
C ARG A 135 9.06 -10.22 -13.34
N GLN A 136 9.87 -10.66 -14.31
CA GLN A 136 10.22 -9.83 -15.45
C GLN A 136 8.98 -9.39 -16.20
N ARG A 137 8.07 -10.30 -16.56
CA ARG A 137 6.82 -9.95 -17.25
C ARG A 137 5.94 -9.01 -16.44
N LEU A 138 5.75 -9.27 -15.12
CA LEU A 138 5.00 -8.37 -14.25
C LEU A 138 5.58 -6.95 -14.27
N ILE A 139 6.91 -6.84 -14.16
CA ILE A 139 7.57 -5.53 -14.14
C ILE A 139 7.44 -4.86 -15.51
N GLU A 140 7.68 -5.55 -16.60
CA GLU A 140 7.69 -4.97 -17.96
C GLU A 140 6.29 -4.63 -18.46
N THR A 141 5.28 -5.46 -18.20
CA THR A 141 3.96 -5.32 -18.83
C THR A 141 2.90 -4.66 -17.94
N VAL A 142 3.15 -4.61 -16.61
CA VAL A 142 2.19 -4.06 -15.66
C VAL A 142 2.76 -2.87 -14.89
N ILE A 143 3.92 -3.04 -14.24
CA ILE A 143 4.48 -2.02 -13.34
C ILE A 143 5.11 -0.87 -14.14
N ALA A 144 5.95 -1.16 -15.13
CA ALA A 144 6.61 -0.14 -15.94
C ALA A 144 5.63 0.81 -16.65
N PRO A 145 4.53 0.35 -17.27
CA PRO A 145 3.54 1.25 -17.86
C PRO A 145 2.90 2.24 -16.86
N LEU A 146 2.66 1.82 -15.59
CA LEU A 146 2.19 2.71 -14.54
C LEU A 146 3.26 3.77 -14.19
N PHE A 147 4.51 3.36 -14.03
CA PHE A 147 5.62 4.26 -13.76
C PHE A 147 5.89 5.23 -14.91
N GLU A 148 5.82 4.78 -16.16
CA GLU A 148 5.99 5.63 -17.34
C GLU A 148 4.92 6.71 -17.45
N ARG A 149 3.66 6.37 -17.13
CA ARG A 149 2.56 7.32 -17.19
C ARG A 149 2.54 8.29 -16.00
N TYR A 150 2.76 7.81 -14.78
CA TYR A 150 2.56 8.59 -13.55
C TYR A 150 3.85 8.93 -12.80
N GLY A 151 5.00 8.50 -13.29
CA GLY A 151 6.28 8.67 -12.61
C GLY A 151 6.76 10.12 -12.46
N ARG A 152 6.09 11.09 -13.09
CA ARG A 152 6.33 12.52 -12.93
C ARG A 152 5.10 13.30 -12.48
N ASP A 153 4.03 12.60 -12.17
CA ASP A 153 2.77 13.19 -11.72
C ASP A 153 2.91 13.61 -10.24
N SER A 154 2.75 14.89 -9.96
CA SER A 154 2.88 15.44 -8.60
C SER A 154 1.80 15.00 -7.63
N ARG A 155 0.70 14.46 -8.14
CA ARG A 155 -0.38 13.88 -7.33
C ARG A 155 -0.01 12.53 -6.72
N VAL A 156 1.02 11.87 -7.26
CA VAL A 156 1.59 10.63 -6.72
C VAL A 156 2.70 10.98 -5.73
N HIS A 157 2.50 10.67 -4.45
CA HIS A 157 3.42 11.03 -3.36
C HIS A 157 4.52 9.97 -3.13
N GLY A 158 4.38 8.79 -3.69
CA GLY A 158 5.34 7.69 -3.59
C GLY A 158 4.77 6.43 -4.23
N TRP A 159 5.54 5.34 -4.23
CA TRP A 159 5.13 4.05 -4.77
C TRP A 159 5.40 2.94 -3.74
N ASP A 160 4.37 2.24 -3.33
CA ASP A 160 4.48 1.03 -2.50
C ASP A 160 4.41 -0.20 -3.41
N LEU A 161 5.52 -0.92 -3.49
CA LEU A 161 5.66 -2.01 -4.47
C LEU A 161 4.82 -3.24 -4.14
N ILE A 162 4.63 -3.50 -2.84
CA ILE A 162 3.83 -4.62 -2.36
C ILE A 162 3.50 -4.45 -0.87
N ASN A 163 2.26 -4.64 -0.51
CA ASN A 163 1.81 -4.68 0.88
C ASN A 163 2.15 -6.03 1.54
N GLU A 164 2.76 -5.98 2.71
CA GLU A 164 2.99 -7.07 3.66
C GLU A 164 3.49 -8.39 3.04
N PRO A 165 4.56 -8.36 2.23
CA PRO A 165 5.09 -9.55 1.56
C PRO A 165 5.55 -10.64 2.53
N GLU A 166 5.73 -10.30 3.80
CA GLU A 166 6.15 -11.21 4.87
C GLU A 166 5.20 -12.39 5.02
N TRP A 167 3.88 -12.16 4.94
CA TRP A 167 2.84 -13.18 5.12
C TRP A 167 2.92 -14.34 4.12
N VAL A 168 3.56 -14.10 2.97
CA VAL A 168 3.76 -15.09 1.92
C VAL A 168 5.23 -15.43 1.68
N THR A 169 6.15 -14.95 2.51
CA THR A 169 7.59 -15.23 2.42
C THR A 169 8.00 -16.30 3.40
N LEU A 170 8.55 -17.41 2.86
CA LEU A 170 9.01 -18.55 3.65
C LEU A 170 10.13 -18.17 4.61
N GLY A 171 9.96 -18.55 5.89
CA GLY A 171 10.92 -18.28 6.96
C GLY A 171 10.86 -16.85 7.50
N VAL A 172 9.81 -16.08 7.14
CA VAL A 172 9.51 -14.74 7.68
C VAL A 172 8.15 -14.77 8.37
N GLY A 173 7.05 -14.53 7.64
CA GLY A 173 5.69 -14.58 8.19
C GLY A 173 4.99 -15.95 8.03
N THR A 174 5.58 -16.87 7.28
CA THR A 174 5.02 -18.21 7.05
C THR A 174 6.09 -19.29 7.00
N TRP A 175 5.71 -20.51 7.37
CA TRP A 175 6.55 -21.71 7.29
C TRP A 175 5.98 -22.76 6.33
N ASN A 176 4.92 -22.45 5.61
CA ASN A 176 4.30 -23.36 4.66
C ASN A 176 4.95 -23.23 3.27
N ALA A 177 5.97 -24.07 3.01
CA ALA A 177 6.74 -24.04 1.77
C ALA A 177 5.88 -24.21 0.48
N ARG A 178 4.73 -24.89 0.58
CA ARG A 178 3.85 -25.13 -0.59
C ARG A 178 3.03 -23.90 -0.98
N LYS A 179 2.81 -22.98 -0.04
CA LYS A 179 1.97 -21.79 -0.21
C LYS A 179 2.76 -20.48 -0.20
N SER A 180 4.09 -20.54 -0.05
CA SER A 180 4.94 -19.36 0.12
C SER A 180 5.93 -19.18 -1.02
N ILE A 181 6.55 -18.01 -1.03
CA ILE A 181 7.65 -17.60 -1.91
C ILE A 181 8.96 -17.72 -1.13
N LEU A 182 10.00 -18.21 -1.76
CA LEU A 182 11.33 -18.21 -1.17
C LEU A 182 11.81 -16.77 -0.93
N ARG A 183 12.42 -16.52 0.23
CA ARG A 183 12.96 -15.21 0.59
C ARG A 183 13.84 -14.59 -0.51
N PRO A 184 14.78 -15.31 -1.17
CA PRO A 184 15.55 -14.74 -2.28
C PRO A 184 14.69 -14.28 -3.45
N ALA A 185 13.61 -15.02 -3.78
CA ALA A 185 12.72 -14.66 -4.89
C ALA A 185 11.91 -13.38 -4.56
N MET A 186 11.38 -13.24 -3.34
CA MET A 186 10.71 -12.01 -2.90
C MET A 186 11.67 -10.82 -2.92
N ARG A 187 12.88 -10.98 -2.36
CA ARG A 187 13.91 -9.94 -2.39
C ARG A 187 14.31 -9.54 -3.82
N SER A 188 14.36 -10.51 -4.75
CA SER A 188 14.61 -10.21 -6.18
C SER A 188 13.47 -9.39 -6.77
N TYR A 189 12.21 -9.75 -6.51
CA TYR A 189 11.07 -8.95 -6.97
C TYR A 189 11.17 -7.49 -6.49
N ILE A 190 11.34 -7.29 -5.18
CA ILE A 190 11.40 -5.94 -4.60
C ILE A 190 12.55 -5.12 -5.18
N ARG A 191 13.75 -5.70 -5.28
CA ARG A 191 14.93 -5.03 -5.87
C ARG A 191 14.72 -4.67 -7.33
N ASP A 192 14.22 -5.61 -8.13
CA ASP A 192 14.05 -5.42 -9.57
C ASP A 192 12.95 -4.39 -9.86
N ALA A 193 11.86 -4.40 -9.07
CA ALA A 193 10.79 -3.40 -9.14
C ALA A 193 11.25 -2.01 -8.68
N ALA A 194 12.06 -1.92 -7.60
CA ALA A 194 12.66 -0.66 -7.16
C ALA A 194 13.61 -0.09 -8.21
N ALA A 195 14.45 -0.92 -8.83
CA ALA A 195 15.33 -0.49 -9.92
C ALA A 195 14.54 -0.01 -11.14
N CYS A 196 13.44 -0.69 -11.49
CA CYS A 196 12.52 -0.25 -12.54
C CYS A 196 11.88 1.11 -12.22
N ALA A 197 11.48 1.33 -10.97
CA ALA A 197 10.94 2.60 -10.50
C ALA A 197 11.96 3.73 -10.63
N HIS A 198 13.17 3.56 -10.06
CA HIS A 198 14.21 4.60 -10.09
C HIS A 198 14.63 5.01 -11.51
N ALA A 199 14.46 4.14 -12.48
CA ALA A 199 14.71 4.49 -13.89
C ALA A 199 13.60 5.34 -14.51
N ARG A 200 12.40 5.44 -13.89
CA ARG A 200 11.18 6.01 -14.52
C ARG A 200 10.49 7.06 -13.68
N VAL A 201 10.59 7.00 -12.35
CA VAL A 201 9.84 7.88 -11.46
C VAL A 201 10.74 8.86 -10.72
N VAL A 202 10.16 9.98 -10.29
CA VAL A 202 10.82 10.95 -9.41
C VAL A 202 10.35 10.84 -7.96
N GLN A 203 9.28 10.10 -7.72
CA GLN A 203 8.69 9.89 -6.40
C GLN A 203 9.48 8.81 -5.62
N PRO A 204 9.44 8.85 -4.28
CA PRO A 204 10.08 7.85 -3.44
C PRO A 204 9.38 6.49 -3.52
N VAL A 205 10.15 5.43 -3.33
CA VAL A 205 9.72 4.03 -3.44
C VAL A 205 9.84 3.31 -2.10
N THR A 206 8.84 2.53 -1.77
CA THR A 206 8.77 1.78 -0.50
C THR A 206 8.12 0.40 -0.65
N VAL A 207 8.06 -0.32 0.47
CA VAL A 207 7.30 -1.55 0.69
C VAL A 207 6.63 -1.46 2.05
N GLY A 208 5.31 -1.65 2.10
CA GLY A 208 4.57 -1.79 3.35
C GLY A 208 4.90 -3.11 4.03
N SER A 209 5.68 -3.07 5.12
CA SER A 209 6.10 -4.24 5.87
C SER A 209 5.17 -4.51 7.05
N ALA A 210 4.72 -5.74 7.23
CA ALA A 210 3.78 -6.11 8.28
C ALA A 210 4.28 -5.84 9.71
N SER A 211 5.58 -5.61 9.89
CA SER A 211 6.19 -5.30 11.18
C SER A 211 7.61 -4.77 11.06
N SER A 212 8.01 -3.88 11.96
CA SER A 212 9.39 -3.39 12.05
C SER A 212 10.42 -4.51 12.31
N ARG A 213 10.02 -5.60 12.97
CA ARG A 213 10.89 -6.78 13.22
C ARG A 213 11.28 -7.54 11.95
N TRP A 214 10.53 -7.36 10.86
CA TRP A 214 10.78 -8.03 9.58
C TRP A 214 11.43 -7.16 8.51
N LEU A 215 11.83 -5.93 8.84
CA LEU A 215 12.52 -5.02 7.93
C LEU A 215 13.77 -5.64 7.28
N GLY A 216 14.37 -6.68 7.88
CA GLY A 216 15.44 -7.46 7.27
C GLY A 216 15.06 -8.14 5.94
N LEU A 217 13.76 -8.26 5.60
CA LEU A 217 13.31 -8.72 4.29
C LEU A 217 13.59 -7.67 3.20
N VAL A 218 13.42 -6.40 3.52
CA VAL A 218 13.40 -5.29 2.55
C VAL A 218 14.64 -4.38 2.61
N LYS A 219 15.43 -4.41 3.70
CA LYS A 219 16.64 -3.60 3.84
C LYS A 219 17.65 -3.87 2.72
N GLY A 220 18.27 -2.80 2.19
CA GLY A 220 19.30 -2.85 1.17
C GLY A 220 18.81 -3.24 -0.24
N LEU A 221 17.51 -3.04 -0.55
CA LEU A 221 16.91 -3.36 -1.84
C LEU A 221 16.61 -2.14 -2.72
N GLY A 222 17.17 -0.97 -2.37
CA GLY A 222 16.97 0.25 -3.15
C GLY A 222 15.69 1.01 -2.81
N LEU A 223 15.08 0.77 -1.64
CA LEU A 223 13.95 1.58 -1.19
C LEU A 223 14.42 2.94 -0.68
N ASP A 224 13.59 3.97 -0.83
CA ASP A 224 13.88 5.34 -0.38
C ASP A 224 13.48 5.58 1.08
N PHE A 225 12.50 4.85 1.56
CA PHE A 225 12.10 4.80 2.97
C PHE A 225 11.54 3.42 3.32
N TYR A 226 11.52 3.09 4.60
CA TYR A 226 10.88 1.88 5.10
C TYR A 226 9.53 2.22 5.71
N GLN A 227 8.55 1.35 5.50
CA GLN A 227 7.16 1.57 5.89
C GLN A 227 6.64 0.39 6.74
N PRO A 228 7.13 0.23 8.01
CA PRO A 228 6.59 -0.79 8.89
C PRO A 228 5.16 -0.45 9.32
N HIS A 229 4.35 -1.48 9.50
CA HIS A 229 3.04 -1.43 10.14
C HIS A 229 3.16 -1.75 11.62
N TRP A 230 2.22 -1.28 12.41
CA TRP A 230 2.16 -1.55 13.83
C TRP A 230 0.74 -1.82 14.30
N TYR A 231 0.53 -3.00 14.87
CA TYR A 231 -0.71 -3.43 15.52
C TYR A 231 -0.35 -4.02 16.87
N ASP A 232 -0.78 -3.41 17.97
CA ASP A 232 -0.40 -3.84 19.32
C ASP A 232 -0.83 -5.28 19.66
N SER A 233 -1.91 -5.76 19.07
CA SER A 233 -2.32 -7.16 19.15
C SER A 233 -1.27 -8.15 18.58
N PHE A 234 -0.38 -7.67 17.72
CA PHE A 234 0.66 -8.45 17.04
C PHE A 234 2.09 -8.07 17.48
N GLU A 235 2.31 -6.81 17.90
CA GLU A 235 3.63 -6.19 18.06
C GLU A 235 4.16 -6.20 19.51
N SER A 236 3.94 -7.28 20.25
CA SER A 236 4.48 -7.41 21.61
C SER A 236 6.01 -7.33 21.72
N ARG A 237 6.73 -7.60 20.60
CA ARG A 237 8.20 -7.63 20.53
C ARG A 237 8.84 -6.45 19.82
N ALA A 238 8.06 -5.55 19.26
CA ALA A 238 8.54 -4.37 18.51
C ALA A 238 7.71 -3.15 18.96
N PRO A 239 7.97 -2.62 20.17
CA PRO A 239 7.20 -1.50 20.69
C PRO A 239 7.37 -0.27 19.81
N LEU A 240 6.26 0.43 19.52
CA LEU A 240 6.26 1.66 18.72
C LEU A 240 7.16 2.75 19.32
N ALA A 241 7.31 2.79 20.64
CA ALA A 241 8.17 3.75 21.34
C ALA A 241 9.69 3.48 21.18
N MET A 242 10.09 2.40 20.44
CA MET A 242 11.51 2.18 20.16
C MET A 242 12.02 3.28 19.21
N PRO A 243 13.06 4.04 19.60
CA PRO A 243 13.64 5.05 18.72
C PRO A 243 14.07 4.48 17.39
N VAL A 244 13.80 5.21 16.31
CA VAL A 244 14.13 4.79 14.93
C VAL A 244 15.63 4.50 14.78
N GLU A 245 16.49 5.25 15.46
CA GLU A 245 17.96 5.06 15.48
C GLU A 245 18.35 3.66 16.01
N ALA A 246 17.59 3.14 16.98
CA ALA A 246 17.85 1.80 17.54
C ALA A 246 17.52 0.68 16.54
N MET A 247 16.69 0.95 15.52
CA MET A 247 16.37 0.00 14.46
C MET A 247 17.50 -0.13 13.43
N ARG A 248 18.50 0.75 13.47
CA ARG A 248 19.69 0.76 12.58
C ARG A 248 19.28 0.64 11.10
N CYS A 249 18.32 1.46 10.69
CA CYS A 249 17.91 1.56 9.30
C CYS A 249 18.77 2.59 8.58
N ASP A 250 19.12 2.31 7.32
CA ASP A 250 19.87 3.20 6.42
C ASP A 250 18.94 4.20 5.68
N ARG A 251 17.66 4.12 5.95
CA ARG A 251 16.62 4.96 5.35
C ARG A 251 15.63 5.43 6.41
N PRO A 252 14.94 6.56 6.18
CA PRO A 252 13.90 7.02 7.08
C PRO A 252 12.73 6.01 7.19
N LEU A 253 11.97 6.13 8.27
CA LEU A 253 10.81 5.31 8.53
C LEU A 253 9.53 6.13 8.51
N VAL A 254 8.48 5.56 7.91
CA VAL A 254 7.10 6.03 7.99
C VAL A 254 6.28 4.91 8.62
N LEU A 255 5.45 5.19 9.60
CA LEU A 255 4.49 4.21 10.12
C LEU A 255 3.37 4.04 9.10
N GLY A 256 3.39 2.92 8.34
CA GLY A 256 2.52 2.71 7.19
C GLY A 256 1.08 2.39 7.54
N GLU A 257 0.89 1.66 8.64
CA GLU A 257 -0.42 1.34 9.18
C GLU A 257 -0.37 1.27 10.70
N PHE A 258 -1.44 1.73 11.34
CA PHE A 258 -1.76 1.47 12.73
C PHE A 258 -3.28 1.46 12.92
N PRO A 259 -3.84 0.65 13.85
CA PRO A 259 -5.27 0.48 13.99
C PRO A 259 -5.94 1.73 14.59
N THR A 260 -7.15 2.02 14.14
CA THR A 260 -8.03 3.04 14.73
C THR A 260 -9.04 2.46 15.69
N ARG A 261 -9.15 1.12 15.73
CA ARG A 261 -10.02 0.34 16.62
C ARG A 261 -9.30 -0.90 17.12
N GLY A 262 -9.70 -1.40 18.27
CA GLY A 262 -9.16 -2.64 18.86
C GLY A 262 -7.75 -2.50 19.42
N SER A 263 -7.18 -1.31 19.46
CA SER A 263 -5.91 -0.99 20.11
C SER A 263 -6.13 -0.53 21.56
N ALA A 264 -5.14 -0.78 22.41
CA ALA A 264 -5.08 -0.20 23.75
C ALA A 264 -4.74 1.30 23.75
N ARG A 265 -4.41 1.87 22.58
CA ARG A 265 -3.99 3.27 22.40
C ARG A 265 -4.93 3.98 21.43
N ALA A 266 -5.30 5.22 21.76
CA ALA A 266 -6.04 6.07 20.86
C ALA A 266 -5.16 6.52 19.66
N PRO A 267 -5.73 6.79 18.48
CA PRO A 267 -4.97 7.12 17.28
C PRO A 267 -4.05 8.34 17.42
N ASP A 268 -4.45 9.39 18.14
CA ASP A 268 -3.62 10.56 18.43
C ASP A 268 -2.37 10.20 19.26
N VAL A 269 -2.54 9.32 20.23
CA VAL A 269 -1.42 8.80 21.05
C VAL A 269 -0.44 8.01 20.18
N VAL A 270 -0.92 7.19 19.24
CA VAL A 270 -0.07 6.42 18.32
C VAL A 270 0.72 7.38 17.42
N ILE A 271 0.09 8.42 16.88
CA ILE A 271 0.74 9.44 16.06
C ILE A 271 1.86 10.14 16.84
N GLU A 272 1.60 10.59 18.07
CA GLU A 272 2.60 11.26 18.90
C GLU A 272 3.74 10.31 19.32
N MET A 273 3.45 9.05 19.59
CA MET A 273 4.49 8.05 19.87
C MET A 273 5.38 7.82 18.64
N ALA A 274 4.82 7.73 17.43
CA ALA A 274 5.59 7.60 16.20
C ALA A 274 6.46 8.84 15.96
N ARG A 275 5.91 10.04 16.15
CA ARG A 275 6.65 11.31 16.06
C ARG A 275 7.82 11.35 17.05
N ALA A 276 7.56 11.05 18.31
CA ALA A 276 8.58 11.03 19.37
C ALA A 276 9.65 9.96 19.14
N ALA A 277 9.30 8.84 18.54
CA ALA A 277 10.23 7.78 18.17
C ALA A 277 11.11 8.11 16.95
N GLY A 278 10.83 9.21 16.20
CA GLY A 278 11.61 9.67 15.07
C GLY A 278 11.13 9.19 13.70
N TYR A 279 9.89 8.68 13.60
CA TYR A 279 9.29 8.44 12.28
C TYR A 279 9.05 9.75 11.54
N GLN A 280 9.06 9.73 10.21
CA GLN A 280 8.78 10.92 9.37
C GLN A 280 7.29 11.09 9.03
N GLY A 281 6.45 10.13 9.37
CA GLY A 281 5.00 10.21 9.18
C GLY A 281 4.31 8.99 9.74
N ALA A 282 2.98 9.07 9.82
CA ALA A 282 2.12 7.97 10.25
C ALA A 282 0.82 7.97 9.46
N MET A 283 0.34 6.79 9.06
CA MET A 283 -0.90 6.59 8.31
C MET A 283 -1.79 5.61 9.06
N PHE A 284 -3.01 6.04 9.42
CA PHE A 284 -3.93 5.19 10.14
C PHE A 284 -4.61 4.16 9.22
N TRP A 285 -4.96 3.01 9.77
CA TRP A 285 -5.81 1.98 9.16
C TRP A 285 -7.20 2.04 9.78
N SER A 286 -8.27 2.34 9.06
CA SER A 286 -8.38 2.80 7.69
C SER A 286 -9.62 3.69 7.54
N VAL A 287 -9.86 4.19 6.33
CA VAL A 287 -11.01 5.07 6.06
C VAL A 287 -12.29 4.26 5.81
N LEU A 288 -12.23 3.20 5.01
CA LEU A 288 -13.41 2.45 4.53
C LEU A 288 -13.32 0.91 4.68
N ALA A 289 -12.20 0.34 5.17
CA ALA A 289 -12.14 -1.10 5.36
C ALA A 289 -13.18 -1.55 6.40
N ASP A 290 -13.87 -2.63 6.13
CA ASP A 290 -14.80 -3.28 7.06
C ASP A 290 -14.06 -4.43 7.78
N ASP A 291 -13.32 -4.08 8.82
CA ASP A 291 -12.53 -5.01 9.62
C ASP A 291 -12.45 -4.58 11.09
N PRO A 292 -12.00 -5.47 12.02
CA PRO A 292 -11.94 -5.17 13.44
C PRO A 292 -10.96 -4.04 13.84
N ALA A 293 -10.03 -3.65 12.97
CA ALA A 293 -9.03 -2.63 13.24
C ALA A 293 -9.43 -1.23 12.77
N THR A 294 -10.56 -1.12 12.05
CA THR A 294 -11.04 0.12 11.43
C THR A 294 -12.16 0.76 12.23
N ASP A 295 -11.97 2.05 12.55
CA ASP A 295 -13.00 2.98 13.00
C ASP A 295 -12.62 4.39 12.55
N PHE A 296 -13.17 4.85 11.43
CA PHE A 296 -12.83 6.15 10.88
C PHE A 296 -13.30 7.30 11.76
N GLU A 297 -14.45 7.18 12.46
CA GLU A 297 -14.93 8.21 13.36
C GLU A 297 -13.98 8.41 14.54
N CYS A 298 -13.48 7.32 15.12
CA CYS A 298 -12.47 7.39 16.18
C CYS A 298 -11.19 8.09 15.69
N ALA A 299 -10.71 7.79 14.46
CA ALA A 299 -9.57 8.47 13.88
C ALA A 299 -9.83 9.97 13.70
N ARG A 300 -10.98 10.34 13.16
CA ARG A 300 -11.40 11.72 12.92
C ARG A 300 -11.46 12.54 14.21
N GLU A 301 -12.06 12.01 15.26
CA GLU A 301 -12.13 12.65 16.57
C GLU A 301 -10.74 12.84 17.18
N ALA A 302 -9.88 11.85 17.09
CA ALA A 302 -8.50 11.90 17.58
C ALA A 302 -7.67 12.98 16.85
N LEU A 303 -7.78 13.06 15.52
CA LEU A 303 -7.10 14.08 14.72
C LEU A 303 -7.60 15.49 15.06
N ALA A 304 -8.92 15.69 15.23
CA ALA A 304 -9.48 16.97 15.65
C ALA A 304 -9.04 17.39 17.06
N ALA A 305 -8.79 16.45 17.96
CA ALA A 305 -8.26 16.73 19.29
C ALA A 305 -6.77 17.11 19.25
N GLY A 306 -5.99 16.49 18.36
CA GLY A 306 -4.57 16.80 18.14
C GLY A 306 -4.33 18.21 17.59
N VAL A 307 -5.15 18.65 16.64
CA VAL A 307 -5.09 20.02 16.06
C VAL A 307 -5.36 21.11 17.11
N ARG A 308 -6.16 20.79 18.16
CA ARG A 308 -6.46 21.75 19.25
C ARG A 308 -5.37 21.87 20.30
N ARG A 309 -4.35 21.00 20.26
CA ARG A 309 -3.23 20.98 21.23
C ARG A 309 -1.96 21.63 20.70
N THR A 310 -1.91 22.00 19.40
CA THR A 310 -0.82 22.71 18.73
C THR A 310 -1.19 24.17 18.55
#